data_03835f15ff409eb89526724611048fa9
#
_entry.id   03835f15ff409eb89526724611048fa9
#
_cell.length_a   1.000
_cell.length_b   1.000
_cell.length_c   1.000
_cell.angle_alpha   90.00
_cell.angle_beta   90.00
_cell.angle_gamma   90.00
#
_symmetry.space_group_name_H-M   'P 1'
#
loop_
_entity.id
_entity.type
_entity.pdbx_description
1 polymer ?
#
loop_
_entity_poly.entity_id
_entity_poly.type
_entity_poly.pdbx_seq_one_letter_code
_entity_poly.pdbx_strand_id
1 'polypeptide(L)'
;MNTTNYNKLFSFIWNIATDVLVYAFEKGEYKKIILPMMVLRRIDVLLEPTKKKTLEMKEALNVAHINNQEALLCNCTGYPFYNVSKFTLKTLRSETDPLRLKMNFTDYLNGFSKDVQDIIDKFRLRQMVDNLTEAERLGSIIEKFTDDKINLSNLPVLDDDGNEILPALDNHTMGTIFEELLRKFNEENNVTEAGEHFTPRDYVRLLADLAVLPVADQITDNTYRVYDGACGTGGILTIAQERMREIAAEHGKNVEVQIYGQELQPETYATCKADLMVSGDIKSFQYPVGQVMREYIAFDSTVSRDGHTGEHFDFLISNPPFGTPWKEDLKKRGLGEKDKDKFIDSRFSVTMPDGKVLSFLPDIGDCQMLFLATNISQTTHDT
;
A
#
# COMPACT_ATOMS: atom_id res chain seq x y z
N MET A 1 -5.32 -18.98 9.69
CA MET A 1 -6.64 -18.84 10.38
C MET A 1 -7.64 -19.79 9.76
N ASN A 2 -8.57 -20.40 10.50
CA ASN A 2 -9.60 -21.25 9.88
C ASN A 2 -10.70 -20.37 9.21
N THR A 3 -11.40 -20.93 8.20
CA THR A 3 -12.43 -20.24 7.41
C THR A 3 -13.53 -19.60 8.27
N THR A 4 -13.87 -20.21 9.40
CA THR A 4 -14.92 -19.69 10.31
C THR A 4 -14.49 -18.38 10.97
N ASN A 5 -13.25 -18.27 11.44
CA ASN A 5 -12.74 -17.06 12.08
C ASN A 5 -12.50 -15.94 11.07
N TYR A 6 -12.03 -16.29 9.86
CA TYR A 6 -11.95 -15.37 8.74
C TYR A 6 -13.30 -14.71 8.44
N ASN A 7 -14.34 -15.51 8.22
CA ASN A 7 -15.68 -15.00 7.90
C ASN A 7 -16.27 -14.16 9.03
N LYS A 8 -16.01 -14.51 10.30
CA LYS A 8 -16.46 -13.70 11.45
C LYS A 8 -15.79 -12.33 11.46
N LEU A 9 -14.47 -12.28 11.29
CA LEU A 9 -13.72 -11.03 11.29
C LEU A 9 -14.12 -10.14 10.10
N PHE A 10 -14.20 -10.71 8.90
CA PHE A 10 -14.64 -10.01 7.70
C PHE A 10 -16.06 -9.42 7.89
N SER A 11 -17.01 -10.25 8.34
CA SER A 11 -18.38 -9.81 8.57
C SER A 11 -18.48 -8.74 9.66
N PHE A 12 -17.66 -8.85 10.71
CA PHE A 12 -17.63 -7.84 11.76
C PHE A 12 -17.18 -6.48 11.20
N ILE A 13 -16.06 -6.43 10.47
CA ILE A 13 -15.54 -5.19 9.88
C ILE A 13 -16.53 -4.63 8.86
N TRP A 14 -17.13 -5.48 8.04
CA TRP A 14 -18.16 -5.07 7.09
C TRP A 14 -19.38 -4.43 7.79
N ASN A 15 -19.82 -5.05 8.88
CA ASN A 15 -20.98 -4.56 9.65
C ASN A 15 -20.69 -3.21 10.34
N ILE A 16 -19.41 -2.85 10.61
CA ILE A 16 -19.11 -1.50 11.11
C ILE A 16 -19.62 -0.45 10.13
N ALA A 17 -19.43 -0.66 8.81
CA ALA A 17 -19.91 0.27 7.81
C ALA A 17 -21.44 0.44 7.85
N THR A 18 -22.18 -0.66 7.98
CA THR A 18 -23.63 -0.65 7.99
C THR A 18 -24.22 -0.20 9.34
N ASP A 19 -23.54 -0.47 10.46
CA ASP A 19 -24.03 -0.13 11.80
C ASP A 19 -23.76 1.34 12.17
N VAL A 20 -22.60 1.88 11.74
CA VAL A 20 -22.13 3.18 12.20
C VAL A 20 -22.31 4.27 11.16
N LEU A 21 -22.06 3.96 9.87
CA LEU A 21 -22.00 4.95 8.81
C LEU A 21 -23.34 5.14 8.08
N VAL A 22 -24.26 4.16 8.14
CA VAL A 22 -25.58 4.28 7.54
C VAL A 22 -26.31 5.52 8.08
N TYR A 23 -27.00 6.23 7.21
CA TYR A 23 -27.69 7.51 7.49
C TYR A 23 -26.78 8.73 7.74
N ALA A 24 -25.48 8.58 7.92
CA ALA A 24 -24.54 9.67 8.13
C ALA A 24 -23.63 9.93 6.92
N PHE A 25 -23.38 8.91 6.11
CA PHE A 25 -22.47 8.96 4.98
C PHE A 25 -23.09 8.25 3.76
N GLU A 26 -22.66 8.66 2.57
CA GLU A 26 -22.97 7.92 1.34
C GLU A 26 -22.15 6.62 1.26
N LYS A 27 -22.72 5.57 0.63
CA LYS A 27 -22.04 4.27 0.52
C LYS A 27 -20.64 4.38 -0.11
N GLY A 28 -20.45 5.28 -1.08
CA GLY A 28 -19.16 5.55 -1.72
C GLY A 28 -18.06 6.08 -0.78
N GLU A 29 -18.44 6.62 0.38
CA GLU A 29 -17.52 7.14 1.37
C GLU A 29 -17.08 6.10 2.40
N TYR A 30 -17.80 4.98 2.53
CA TYR A 30 -17.51 3.96 3.55
C TYR A 30 -16.08 3.44 3.46
N LYS A 31 -15.59 3.17 2.23
CA LYS A 31 -14.22 2.71 2.01
C LYS A 31 -13.17 3.71 2.52
N LYS A 32 -13.45 5.03 2.42
CA LYS A 32 -12.54 6.11 2.87
C LYS A 32 -12.41 6.20 4.38
N ILE A 33 -13.28 5.53 5.13
CA ILE A 33 -13.30 5.46 6.59
C ILE A 33 -12.83 4.08 7.06
N ILE A 34 -13.45 3.02 6.55
CA ILE A 34 -13.22 1.65 7.04
C ILE A 34 -11.82 1.15 6.73
N LEU A 35 -11.36 1.32 5.49
CA LEU A 35 -10.03 0.82 5.10
C LEU A 35 -8.89 1.49 5.88
N PRO A 36 -8.79 2.84 5.95
CA PRO A 36 -7.73 3.45 6.74
C PRO A 36 -7.85 3.16 8.24
N MET A 37 -9.06 3.07 8.80
CA MET A 37 -9.24 2.71 10.21
C MET A 37 -8.79 1.27 10.49
N MET A 38 -9.02 0.34 9.58
CA MET A 38 -8.53 -1.04 9.68
C MET A 38 -6.99 -1.08 9.66
N VAL A 39 -6.36 -0.32 8.75
CA VAL A 39 -4.90 -0.18 8.69
C VAL A 39 -4.35 0.42 9.97
N LEU A 40 -4.93 1.53 10.44
CA LEU A 40 -4.52 2.18 11.68
C LEU A 40 -4.64 1.22 12.88
N ARG A 41 -5.74 0.47 12.96
CA ARG A 41 -5.92 -0.50 14.04
C ARG A 41 -4.89 -1.63 13.98
N ARG A 42 -4.58 -2.15 12.77
CA ARG A 42 -3.51 -3.14 12.59
C ARG A 42 -2.17 -2.59 13.08
N ILE A 43 -1.78 -1.40 12.61
CA ILE A 43 -0.53 -0.74 13.00
C ILE A 43 -0.52 -0.49 14.53
N ASP A 44 -1.61 0.00 15.09
CA ASP A 44 -1.74 0.31 16.53
C ASP A 44 -1.46 -0.92 17.41
N VAL A 45 -2.06 -2.07 17.07
CA VAL A 45 -1.86 -3.32 17.84
C VAL A 45 -0.46 -3.90 17.66
N LEU A 46 0.16 -3.74 16.48
CA LEU A 46 1.54 -4.17 16.24
C LEU A 46 2.54 -3.33 17.03
N LEU A 47 2.26 -2.04 17.23
CA LEU A 47 3.10 -1.11 17.99
C LEU A 47 2.85 -1.16 19.51
N GLU A 48 1.74 -1.75 19.97
CA GLU A 48 1.35 -1.77 21.38
C GLU A 48 2.48 -2.29 22.31
N PRO A 49 3.18 -3.42 22.00
CA PRO A 49 4.24 -3.96 22.86
C PRO A 49 5.45 -3.02 23.01
N THR A 50 5.72 -2.19 22.01
CA THR A 50 6.90 -1.31 21.99
C THR A 50 6.58 0.15 22.31
N LYS A 51 5.29 0.49 22.48
CA LYS A 51 4.81 1.86 22.63
C LYS A 51 5.57 2.67 23.69
N LYS A 52 5.68 2.12 24.90
CA LYS A 52 6.39 2.78 26.02
C LYS A 52 7.85 3.05 25.66
N LYS A 53 8.55 2.02 25.16
CA LYS A 53 9.97 2.12 24.77
C LYS A 53 10.18 3.15 23.65
N THR A 54 9.23 3.23 22.71
CA THR A 54 9.27 4.20 21.60
C THR A 54 9.15 5.64 22.11
N LEU A 55 8.26 5.90 23.08
CA LEU A 55 8.11 7.21 23.69
C LEU A 55 9.36 7.62 24.47
N GLU A 56 9.93 6.72 25.28
CA GLU A 56 11.18 6.94 26.02
C GLU A 56 12.35 7.22 25.07
N MET A 57 12.46 6.45 23.96
CA MET A 57 13.44 6.69 22.90
C MET A 57 13.27 8.06 22.26
N LYS A 58 12.04 8.44 21.91
CA LYS A 58 11.73 9.75 21.32
C LYS A 58 12.19 10.89 22.22
N GLU A 59 11.93 10.80 23.51
CA GLU A 59 12.36 11.80 24.50
C GLU A 59 13.88 11.87 24.62
N ALA A 60 14.56 10.72 24.72
CA ALA A 60 16.02 10.66 24.76
C ALA A 60 16.66 11.28 23.49
N LEU A 61 16.10 11.01 22.31
CA LEU A 61 16.58 11.59 21.05
C LEU A 61 16.37 13.10 20.99
N ASN A 62 15.26 13.60 21.52
CA ASN A 62 15.00 15.04 21.63
C ASN A 62 16.00 15.72 22.57
N VAL A 63 16.26 15.14 23.75
CA VAL A 63 17.27 15.66 24.70
C VAL A 63 18.68 15.64 24.10
N ALA A 64 19.00 14.63 23.29
CA ALA A 64 20.27 14.54 22.57
C ALA A 64 20.34 15.42 21.30
N HIS A 65 19.30 16.21 21.00
CA HIS A 65 19.19 17.07 19.82
C HIS A 65 19.42 16.34 18.48
N ILE A 66 19.01 15.07 18.38
CA ILE A 66 19.10 14.28 17.16
C ILE A 66 17.89 14.62 16.27
N ASN A 67 18.13 15.23 15.11
CA ASN A 67 17.07 15.66 14.19
C ASN A 67 16.52 14.50 13.32
N ASN A 68 17.40 13.62 12.82
CA ASN A 68 16.97 12.46 12.02
C ASN A 68 16.74 11.25 12.93
N GLN A 69 15.51 11.06 13.37
CA GLN A 69 15.13 10.05 14.37
C GLN A 69 14.47 8.81 13.74
N GLU A 70 14.09 8.86 12.48
CA GLU A 70 13.21 7.88 11.83
C GLU A 70 13.77 6.46 11.93
N ALA A 71 15.01 6.25 11.49
CA ALA A 71 15.66 4.94 11.53
C ALA A 71 15.76 4.38 12.96
N LEU A 72 16.06 5.23 13.95
CA LEU A 72 16.18 4.82 15.35
C LEU A 72 14.83 4.44 15.96
N LEU A 73 13.77 5.16 15.61
CA LEU A 73 12.42 4.86 16.07
C LEU A 73 11.86 3.60 15.39
N CYS A 74 12.10 3.39 14.09
CA CYS A 74 11.76 2.14 13.41
C CYS A 74 12.50 0.94 13.99
N ASN A 75 13.80 1.08 14.28
CA ASN A 75 14.56 0.03 14.97
C ASN A 75 14.03 -0.28 16.36
N CYS A 76 13.56 0.75 17.07
CA CYS A 76 12.97 0.57 18.41
C CYS A 76 11.67 -0.23 18.35
N THR A 77 10.85 -0.04 17.31
CA THR A 77 9.60 -0.78 17.11
C THR A 77 9.80 -2.14 16.48
N GLY A 78 10.87 -2.34 15.70
CA GLY A 78 11.10 -3.51 14.86
C GLY A 78 10.23 -3.53 13.60
N TYR A 79 9.61 -2.39 13.26
CA TYR A 79 8.74 -2.19 12.09
C TYR A 79 9.23 -1.00 11.27
N PRO A 80 8.91 -0.92 9.96
CA PRO A 80 9.22 0.25 9.13
C PRO A 80 8.34 1.47 9.48
N PHE A 81 7.66 1.43 10.62
CA PHE A 81 6.78 2.47 11.11
C PHE A 81 6.82 2.56 12.64
N TYR A 82 6.43 3.70 13.15
CA TYR A 82 6.30 3.99 14.57
C TYR A 82 5.16 4.97 14.84
N ASN A 83 4.80 5.14 16.12
CA ASN A 83 3.93 6.22 16.58
C ASN A 83 4.44 6.81 17.89
N VAL A 84 4.71 8.12 17.91
CA VAL A 84 5.25 8.87 19.06
C VAL A 84 4.19 9.71 19.78
N SER A 85 2.89 9.62 19.44
CA SER A 85 1.82 10.19 20.26
C SER A 85 1.68 9.41 21.56
N LYS A 86 1.23 10.06 22.62
CA LYS A 86 0.88 9.38 23.88
C LYS A 86 -0.38 8.53 23.79
N PHE A 87 -1.20 8.72 22.73
CA PHE A 87 -2.46 8.02 22.54
C PHE A 87 -2.29 6.72 21.77
N THR A 88 -3.22 5.80 22.01
CA THR A 88 -3.52 4.61 21.22
C THR A 88 -5.02 4.61 20.90
N LEU A 89 -5.49 3.81 19.96
CA LEU A 89 -6.94 3.72 19.70
C LEU A 89 -7.72 3.27 20.94
N LYS A 90 -7.15 2.36 21.75
CA LYS A 90 -7.75 1.93 23.03
C LYS A 90 -7.89 3.07 24.03
N THR A 91 -6.86 3.91 24.18
CA THR A 91 -6.94 5.04 25.10
C THR A 91 -7.88 6.14 24.62
N LEU A 92 -8.03 6.31 23.31
CA LEU A 92 -8.97 7.25 22.71
C LEU A 92 -10.44 6.83 22.94
N ARG A 93 -10.71 5.52 23.01
CA ARG A 93 -12.05 4.99 23.29
C ARG A 93 -12.66 5.52 24.60
N SER A 94 -11.85 5.87 25.58
CA SER A 94 -12.32 6.35 26.89
C SER A 94 -12.70 7.84 26.91
N GLU A 95 -12.40 8.59 25.84
CA GLU A 95 -12.73 10.02 25.76
C GLU A 95 -14.20 10.20 25.32
N THR A 96 -14.98 10.89 26.12
CA THR A 96 -16.42 11.07 25.87
C THR A 96 -16.76 12.45 25.29
N ASP A 97 -15.87 13.43 25.41
CA ASP A 97 -16.06 14.75 24.81
C ASP A 97 -15.66 14.71 23.32
N PRO A 98 -16.59 14.99 22.38
CA PRO A 98 -16.32 14.88 20.95
C PRO A 98 -15.17 15.77 20.44
N LEU A 99 -15.06 16.99 20.99
CA LEU A 99 -14.00 17.93 20.58
C LEU A 99 -12.63 17.49 21.10
N ARG A 100 -12.57 17.03 22.36
CA ARG A 100 -11.33 16.44 22.90
C ARG A 100 -10.96 15.18 22.17
N LEU A 101 -11.92 14.32 21.85
CA LEU A 101 -11.68 13.10 21.09
C LEU A 101 -11.07 13.45 19.72
N LYS A 102 -11.63 14.41 19.00
CA LYS A 102 -11.09 14.91 17.72
C LYS A 102 -9.65 15.42 17.89
N MET A 103 -9.39 16.25 18.89
CA MET A 103 -8.04 16.78 19.15
C MET A 103 -7.05 15.65 19.48
N ASN A 104 -7.42 14.73 20.34
CA ASN A 104 -6.57 13.61 20.76
C ASN A 104 -6.33 12.62 19.60
N PHE A 105 -7.36 12.38 18.77
CA PHE A 105 -7.22 11.54 17.58
C PHE A 105 -6.32 12.21 16.52
N THR A 106 -6.43 13.53 16.36
CA THR A 106 -5.52 14.28 15.48
C THR A 106 -4.06 14.21 15.95
N ASP A 107 -3.82 14.33 17.28
CA ASP A 107 -2.48 14.13 17.86
C ASP A 107 -1.97 12.69 17.62
N TYR A 108 -2.84 11.69 17.78
CA TYR A 108 -2.52 10.30 17.50
C TYR A 108 -2.09 10.11 16.04
N LEU A 109 -2.82 10.69 15.06
CA LEU A 109 -2.48 10.64 13.66
C LEU A 109 -1.14 11.34 13.36
N ASN A 110 -0.87 12.48 14.01
CA ASN A 110 0.38 13.23 13.85
C ASN A 110 1.60 12.50 14.42
N GLY A 111 1.40 11.58 15.35
CA GLY A 111 2.47 10.81 15.96
C GLY A 111 3.07 9.71 15.08
N PHE A 112 2.45 9.37 13.97
CA PHE A 112 2.94 8.33 13.08
C PHE A 112 4.16 8.75 12.26
N SER A 113 4.94 7.74 11.82
CA SER A 113 6.02 7.91 10.84
C SER A 113 5.51 8.52 9.53
N LYS A 114 6.42 9.11 8.75
CA LYS A 114 6.07 9.83 7.51
C LYS A 114 5.30 8.97 6.50
N ASP A 115 5.64 7.68 6.39
CA ASP A 115 4.97 6.79 5.47
C ASP A 115 3.52 6.50 5.86
N VAL A 116 3.27 6.31 7.16
CA VAL A 116 1.89 6.16 7.65
C VAL A 116 1.11 7.47 7.50
N GLN A 117 1.74 8.63 7.73
CA GLN A 117 1.10 9.92 7.49
C GLN A 117 0.77 10.13 6.01
N ASP A 118 1.66 9.73 5.09
CA ASP A 118 1.40 9.79 3.65
C ASP A 118 0.15 8.95 3.28
N ILE A 119 0.02 7.74 3.83
CA ILE A 119 -1.18 6.89 3.67
C ILE A 119 -2.43 7.61 4.20
N ILE A 120 -2.36 8.17 5.43
CA ILE A 120 -3.46 8.92 6.06
C ILE A 120 -3.91 10.08 5.18
N ASP A 121 -2.96 10.84 4.62
CA ASP A 121 -3.23 12.01 3.79
C ASP A 121 -3.81 11.63 2.42
N LYS A 122 -3.31 10.54 1.79
CA LYS A 122 -3.83 10.05 0.51
C LYS A 122 -5.24 9.48 0.62
N PHE A 123 -5.58 8.83 1.73
CA PHE A 123 -6.96 8.45 2.05
C PHE A 123 -7.84 9.64 2.44
N ARG A 124 -7.27 10.83 2.63
CA ARG A 124 -7.98 12.01 3.17
C ARG A 124 -8.63 11.74 4.53
N LEU A 125 -8.03 10.87 5.35
CA LEU A 125 -8.63 10.46 6.62
C LEU A 125 -8.82 11.65 7.57
N ARG A 126 -7.94 12.66 7.56
CA ARG A 126 -8.10 13.87 8.39
C ARG A 126 -9.41 14.59 8.09
N GLN A 127 -9.78 14.71 6.82
CA GLN A 127 -11.07 15.27 6.42
C GLN A 127 -12.23 14.37 6.87
N MET A 128 -12.08 13.06 6.78
CA MET A 128 -13.09 12.12 7.28
C MET A 128 -13.25 12.21 8.80
N VAL A 129 -12.19 12.51 9.55
CA VAL A 129 -12.28 12.77 11.01
C VAL A 129 -13.15 13.98 11.31
N ASP A 130 -13.05 15.04 10.51
CA ASP A 130 -13.91 16.21 10.64
C ASP A 130 -15.37 15.84 10.40
N ASN A 131 -15.67 15.16 9.30
CA ASN A 131 -17.01 14.70 8.94
C ASN A 131 -17.58 13.72 10.00
N LEU A 132 -16.76 12.79 10.49
CA LEU A 132 -17.15 11.83 11.55
C LEU A 132 -17.46 12.53 12.88
N THR A 133 -16.74 13.61 13.19
CA THR A 133 -16.98 14.40 14.41
C THR A 133 -18.28 15.19 14.28
N GLU A 134 -18.52 15.83 13.14
CA GLU A 134 -19.75 16.58 12.86
C GLU A 134 -20.98 15.65 12.86
N ALA A 135 -20.84 14.43 12.38
CA ALA A 135 -21.89 13.41 12.40
C ALA A 135 -22.02 12.68 13.76
N GLU A 136 -21.20 13.01 14.76
CA GLU A 136 -21.13 12.33 16.06
C GLU A 136 -20.85 10.82 15.96
N ARG A 137 -20.00 10.41 14.98
CA ARG A 137 -19.67 9.00 14.69
C ARG A 137 -18.23 8.61 15.02
N LEU A 138 -17.34 9.59 15.28
CA LEU A 138 -15.92 9.31 15.52
C LEU A 138 -15.72 8.35 16.72
N GLY A 139 -16.40 8.60 17.83
CA GLY A 139 -16.35 7.73 19.01
C GLY A 139 -16.82 6.31 18.72
N SER A 140 -17.95 6.18 18.01
CA SER A 140 -18.51 4.87 17.63
C SER A 140 -17.58 4.07 16.70
N ILE A 141 -16.91 4.72 15.75
CA ILE A 141 -15.92 4.06 14.88
C ILE A 141 -14.73 3.56 15.71
N ILE A 142 -14.18 4.39 16.58
CA ILE A 142 -13.05 4.00 17.45
C ILE A 142 -13.46 2.82 18.35
N GLU A 143 -14.65 2.90 18.96
CA GLU A 143 -15.20 1.83 19.81
C GLU A 143 -15.28 0.50 19.06
N LYS A 144 -15.86 0.50 17.85
CA LYS A 144 -16.01 -0.71 17.04
C LYS A 144 -14.66 -1.31 16.64
N PHE A 145 -13.70 -0.49 16.20
CA PHE A 145 -12.36 -0.98 15.84
C PHE A 145 -11.50 -1.41 17.04
N THR A 146 -11.92 -1.04 18.25
CA THR A 146 -11.27 -1.47 19.52
C THR A 146 -12.12 -2.44 20.33
N ASP A 147 -13.16 -3.03 19.73
CA ASP A 147 -14.01 -4.05 20.37
C ASP A 147 -13.17 -5.30 20.66
N ASP A 148 -13.36 -5.87 21.86
CA ASP A 148 -12.65 -7.06 22.32
C ASP A 148 -13.04 -8.34 21.57
N LYS A 149 -14.05 -8.26 20.68
CA LYS A 149 -14.48 -9.37 19.81
C LYS A 149 -13.62 -9.55 18.57
N ILE A 150 -12.72 -8.62 18.28
CA ILE A 150 -11.83 -8.69 17.12
C ILE A 150 -10.37 -8.61 17.56
N ASN A 151 -9.55 -9.41 16.89
CA ASN A 151 -8.11 -9.37 17.04
C ASN A 151 -7.45 -9.08 15.68
N LEU A 152 -6.87 -7.91 15.52
CA LEU A 152 -6.05 -7.54 14.36
C LEU A 152 -4.54 -7.66 14.68
N SER A 153 -4.15 -8.28 15.80
CA SER A 153 -2.77 -8.52 16.17
C SER A 153 -2.21 -9.79 15.51
N ASN A 154 -0.91 -9.84 15.31
CA ASN A 154 -0.18 -11.07 14.94
C ASN A 154 0.06 -12.01 16.14
N LEU A 155 -0.44 -11.66 17.32
CA LEU A 155 -0.42 -12.48 18.52
C LEU A 155 -1.85 -12.86 18.89
N PRO A 156 -2.09 -14.07 19.43
CA PRO A 156 -3.40 -14.47 19.92
C PRO A 156 -3.77 -13.66 21.18
N VAL A 157 -5.06 -13.51 21.42
CA VAL A 157 -5.59 -13.04 22.70
C VAL A 157 -5.83 -14.26 23.57
N LEU A 158 -5.24 -14.24 24.78
CA LEU A 158 -5.34 -15.34 25.75
C LEU A 158 -6.21 -14.90 26.92
N ASP A 159 -6.87 -15.87 27.59
CA ASP A 159 -7.49 -15.67 28.90
C ASP A 159 -6.45 -15.72 30.03
N ASP A 160 -6.90 -15.55 31.27
CA ASP A 160 -6.06 -15.57 32.48
C ASP A 160 -5.41 -16.95 32.71
N ASP A 161 -5.98 -18.01 32.14
CA ASP A 161 -5.49 -19.39 32.20
C ASP A 161 -4.53 -19.73 31.05
N GLY A 162 -4.33 -18.79 30.10
CA GLY A 162 -3.46 -18.98 28.94
C GLY A 162 -4.13 -19.67 27.73
N ASN A 163 -5.46 -19.85 27.74
CA ASN A 163 -6.18 -20.42 26.60
C ASN A 163 -6.47 -19.33 25.55
N GLU A 164 -6.45 -19.71 24.27
CA GLU A 164 -6.74 -18.80 23.18
C GLU A 164 -8.23 -18.43 23.13
N ILE A 165 -8.53 -17.13 23.36
CA ILE A 165 -9.87 -16.54 23.18
C ILE A 165 -10.08 -16.12 21.72
N LEU A 166 -9.10 -15.42 21.14
CA LEU A 166 -9.12 -14.98 19.76
C LEU A 166 -7.78 -15.34 19.09
N PRO A 167 -7.82 -15.94 17.90
CA PRO A 167 -6.61 -16.32 17.18
C PRO A 167 -5.80 -15.11 16.74
N ALA A 168 -4.51 -15.32 16.57
CA ALA A 168 -3.63 -14.40 15.88
C ALA A 168 -4.10 -14.21 14.42
N LEU A 169 -3.97 -12.99 13.92
CA LEU A 169 -4.17 -12.66 12.52
C LEU A 169 -2.80 -12.56 11.84
N ASP A 170 -2.47 -13.55 11.01
CA ASP A 170 -1.25 -13.51 10.19
C ASP A 170 -1.36 -12.45 9.08
N ASN A 171 -0.21 -12.06 8.52
CA ASN A 171 -0.13 -11.02 7.51
C ASN A 171 -0.86 -11.38 6.21
N HIS A 172 -0.75 -12.63 5.75
CA HIS A 172 -1.43 -13.10 4.55
C HIS A 172 -2.96 -13.02 4.69
N THR A 173 -3.49 -13.48 5.84
CA THR A 173 -4.93 -13.38 6.13
C THR A 173 -5.38 -11.92 6.23
N MET A 174 -4.56 -11.05 6.82
CA MET A 174 -4.84 -9.60 6.89
C MET A 174 -4.98 -8.99 5.49
N GLY A 175 -4.03 -9.27 4.57
CA GLY A 175 -4.07 -8.83 3.18
C GLY A 175 -5.31 -9.34 2.45
N THR A 176 -5.64 -10.63 2.62
CA THR A 176 -6.85 -11.23 2.01
C THR A 176 -8.13 -10.53 2.47
N ILE A 177 -8.26 -10.22 3.76
CA ILE A 177 -9.42 -9.48 4.29
C ILE A 177 -9.48 -8.06 3.70
N PHE A 178 -8.34 -7.39 3.61
CA PHE A 178 -8.25 -6.04 3.06
C PHE A 178 -8.68 -5.99 1.60
N GLU A 179 -8.16 -6.89 0.75
CA GLU A 179 -8.55 -7.01 -0.66
C GLU A 179 -10.05 -7.32 -0.82
N GLU A 180 -10.58 -8.24 -0.02
CA GLU A 180 -11.99 -8.64 -0.10
C GLU A 180 -12.93 -7.50 0.31
N LEU A 181 -12.57 -6.72 1.34
CA LEU A 181 -13.30 -5.50 1.72
C LEU A 181 -13.26 -4.47 0.60
N LEU A 182 -12.10 -4.24 0.01
CA LEU A 182 -11.95 -3.31 -1.11
C LEU A 182 -12.82 -3.72 -2.29
N ARG A 183 -12.77 -5.01 -2.69
CA ARG A 183 -13.60 -5.57 -3.75
C ARG A 183 -15.08 -5.35 -3.48
N LYS A 184 -15.54 -5.67 -2.26
CA LYS A 184 -16.94 -5.53 -1.87
C LYS A 184 -17.41 -4.08 -1.85
N PHE A 185 -16.59 -3.13 -1.36
CA PHE A 185 -16.91 -1.71 -1.44
C PHE A 185 -17.02 -1.21 -2.89
N ASN A 186 -16.17 -1.68 -3.79
CA ASN A 186 -16.24 -1.31 -5.20
C ASN A 186 -17.47 -1.88 -5.88
N GLU A 187 -17.84 -3.14 -5.62
CA GLU A 187 -19.05 -3.78 -6.16
C GLU A 187 -20.35 -3.06 -5.72
N GLU A 188 -20.45 -2.67 -4.45
CA GLU A 188 -21.65 -1.98 -3.93
C GLU A 188 -21.84 -0.56 -4.49
N ASN A 189 -20.76 0.06 -4.92
CA ASN A 189 -20.81 1.42 -5.46
C ASN A 189 -21.17 1.46 -6.95
N ASN A 190 -21.53 0.33 -7.60
CA ASN A 190 -21.79 0.22 -9.03
C ASN A 190 -20.68 0.90 -9.89
N VAL A 191 -19.44 0.87 -9.43
CA VAL A 191 -18.35 1.46 -10.19
C VAL A 191 -18.09 0.54 -11.37
N THR A 192 -18.50 0.99 -12.55
CA THR A 192 -18.22 0.36 -13.86
C THR A 192 -16.71 0.21 -14.13
N GLU A 193 -15.89 0.82 -13.29
CA GLU A 193 -14.44 0.80 -13.27
C GLU A 193 -13.84 -0.41 -12.48
N ALA A 194 -14.64 -1.36 -12.05
CA ALA A 194 -14.14 -2.53 -11.28
C ALA A 194 -13.08 -3.34 -12.06
N GLY A 195 -13.10 -3.30 -13.40
CA GLY A 195 -12.07 -3.89 -14.24
C GLY A 195 -10.76 -3.09 -14.32
N GLU A 196 -10.78 -1.80 -13.99
CA GLU A 196 -9.58 -0.94 -14.03
C GLU A 196 -8.71 -1.05 -12.76
N HIS A 197 -9.27 -1.55 -11.65
CA HIS A 197 -8.59 -1.54 -10.35
C HIS A 197 -8.23 -2.92 -9.79
N PHE A 198 -8.62 -4.00 -10.45
CA PHE A 198 -8.39 -5.34 -9.92
C PHE A 198 -8.12 -6.37 -11.02
N THR A 199 -6.93 -6.94 -11.00
CA THR A 199 -6.57 -8.08 -11.85
C THR A 199 -6.78 -9.37 -11.06
N PRO A 200 -7.63 -10.32 -11.55
CA PRO A 200 -7.88 -11.57 -10.83
C PRO A 200 -6.59 -12.36 -10.56
N ARG A 201 -6.47 -12.93 -9.36
CA ARG A 201 -5.26 -13.64 -8.89
C ARG A 201 -4.78 -14.73 -9.86
N ASP A 202 -5.70 -15.47 -10.46
CA ASP A 202 -5.35 -16.54 -11.40
C ASP A 202 -4.65 -16.01 -12.67
N TYR A 203 -5.11 -14.83 -13.16
CA TYR A 203 -4.44 -14.16 -14.29
C TYR A 203 -3.05 -13.65 -13.89
N VAL A 204 -2.92 -13.12 -12.68
CA VAL A 204 -1.60 -12.65 -12.18
C VAL A 204 -0.64 -13.81 -12.02
N ARG A 205 -1.09 -14.96 -11.48
CA ARG A 205 -0.25 -16.17 -11.41
C ARG A 205 0.19 -16.62 -12.79
N LEU A 206 -0.71 -16.63 -13.77
CA LEU A 206 -0.35 -16.95 -15.15
C LEU A 206 0.68 -15.98 -15.72
N LEU A 207 0.53 -14.66 -15.49
CA LEU A 207 1.50 -13.67 -15.94
C LEU A 207 2.86 -13.89 -15.28
N ALA A 208 2.89 -14.17 -13.99
CA ALA A 208 4.12 -14.49 -13.26
C ALA A 208 4.77 -15.78 -13.79
N ASP A 209 3.99 -16.83 -14.05
CA ASP A 209 4.48 -18.07 -14.65
C ASP A 209 5.08 -17.83 -16.04
N LEU A 210 4.41 -17.05 -16.89
CA LEU A 210 4.91 -16.71 -18.22
C LEU A 210 6.20 -15.88 -18.20
N ALA A 211 6.38 -15.04 -17.18
CA ALA A 211 7.58 -14.22 -17.04
C ALA A 211 8.75 -15.00 -16.42
N VAL A 212 8.51 -15.89 -15.45
CA VAL A 212 9.55 -16.50 -14.62
C VAL A 212 9.93 -17.90 -15.09
N LEU A 213 8.96 -18.77 -15.46
CA LEU A 213 9.25 -20.16 -15.85
C LEU A 213 10.23 -20.31 -17.01
N PRO A 214 10.19 -19.45 -18.08
CA PRO A 214 11.14 -19.57 -19.18
C PRO A 214 12.61 -19.40 -18.78
N VAL A 215 12.87 -18.74 -17.65
CA VAL A 215 14.21 -18.46 -17.12
C VAL A 215 14.46 -19.13 -15.77
N ALA A 216 13.59 -20.03 -15.32
CA ALA A 216 13.65 -20.64 -13.99
C ALA A 216 14.98 -21.39 -13.74
N ASP A 217 15.53 -22.08 -14.75
CA ASP A 217 16.81 -22.76 -14.66
C ASP A 217 18.02 -21.81 -14.52
N GLN A 218 17.84 -20.53 -14.86
CA GLN A 218 18.87 -19.50 -14.77
C GLN A 218 18.82 -18.74 -13.45
N ILE A 219 17.76 -18.94 -12.65
CA ILE A 219 17.61 -18.31 -11.33
C ILE A 219 18.70 -18.82 -10.40
N THR A 220 19.34 -17.90 -9.71
CA THR A 220 20.39 -18.18 -8.70
C THR A 220 19.97 -17.63 -7.35
N ASP A 221 20.68 -17.99 -6.27
CA ASP A 221 20.52 -17.41 -4.94
C ASP A 221 20.94 -15.92 -4.97
N ASN A 222 19.99 -15.05 -5.26
CA ASN A 222 20.20 -13.62 -5.46
C ASN A 222 18.95 -12.80 -5.08
N THR A 223 19.08 -11.48 -5.13
CA THR A 223 17.97 -10.53 -5.03
C THR A 223 17.48 -10.19 -6.43
N TYR A 224 16.19 -10.33 -6.66
CA TYR A 224 15.49 -9.98 -7.90
C TYR A 224 14.52 -8.84 -7.67
N ARG A 225 14.38 -7.98 -8.68
CA ARG A 225 13.54 -6.77 -8.64
C ARG A 225 12.37 -6.93 -9.60
N VAL A 226 11.15 -6.84 -9.06
CA VAL A 226 9.90 -6.92 -9.83
C VAL A 226 9.25 -5.54 -9.87
N TYR A 227 8.80 -5.10 -11.04
CA TYR A 227 8.21 -3.79 -11.24
C TYR A 227 6.83 -3.85 -11.89
N ASP A 228 5.92 -2.96 -11.41
CA ASP A 228 4.63 -2.69 -12.02
C ASP A 228 4.38 -1.17 -12.10
N GLY A 229 4.41 -0.63 -13.32
CA GLY A 229 4.22 0.81 -13.57
C GLY A 229 2.77 1.29 -13.45
N ALA A 230 1.81 0.39 -13.26
CA ALA A 230 0.39 0.68 -13.01
C ALA A 230 -0.11 -0.23 -11.90
N CYS A 231 0.57 -0.18 -10.74
CA CYS A 231 0.49 -1.24 -9.73
C CYS A 231 -0.87 -1.35 -9.04
N GLY A 232 -1.75 -0.37 -9.22
CA GLY A 232 -3.06 -0.40 -8.61
C GLY A 232 -2.95 -0.57 -7.09
N THR A 233 -3.63 -1.57 -6.56
CA THR A 233 -3.58 -1.94 -5.14
C THR A 233 -2.39 -2.84 -4.77
N GLY A 234 -1.49 -3.13 -5.71
CA GLY A 234 -0.30 -3.95 -5.49
C GLY A 234 -0.49 -5.45 -5.67
N GLY A 235 -1.67 -5.91 -6.08
CA GLY A 235 -1.99 -7.33 -6.20
C GLY A 235 -1.09 -8.09 -7.20
N ILE A 236 -0.67 -7.44 -8.30
CA ILE A 236 0.29 -8.03 -9.23
C ILE A 236 1.65 -8.23 -8.55
N LEU A 237 2.12 -7.24 -7.83
CA LEU A 237 3.43 -7.25 -7.19
C LEU A 237 3.53 -8.34 -6.11
N THR A 238 2.53 -8.44 -5.24
CA THR A 238 2.53 -9.42 -4.14
C THR A 238 2.44 -10.85 -4.64
N ILE A 239 1.56 -11.13 -5.62
CA ILE A 239 1.38 -12.47 -6.20
C ILE A 239 2.61 -12.87 -7.03
N ALA A 240 3.19 -11.95 -7.80
CA ALA A 240 4.41 -12.22 -8.56
C ALA A 240 5.59 -12.53 -7.64
N GLN A 241 5.73 -11.78 -6.53
CA GLN A 241 6.73 -12.04 -5.50
C GLN A 241 6.59 -13.43 -4.89
N GLU A 242 5.37 -13.81 -4.49
CA GLU A 242 5.06 -15.12 -3.91
C GLU A 242 5.39 -16.24 -4.92
N ARG A 243 4.89 -16.11 -6.16
CA ARG A 243 5.07 -17.12 -7.20
C ARG A 243 6.53 -17.29 -7.62
N MET A 244 7.28 -16.21 -7.69
CA MET A 244 8.70 -16.26 -7.99
C MET A 244 9.50 -17.00 -6.91
N ARG A 245 9.16 -16.79 -5.63
CA ARG A 245 9.76 -17.54 -4.52
C ARG A 245 9.41 -19.03 -4.58
N GLU A 246 8.15 -19.38 -4.91
CA GLU A 246 7.72 -20.75 -5.12
C GLU A 246 8.54 -21.45 -6.22
N ILE A 247 8.62 -20.82 -7.41
CA ILE A 247 9.38 -21.36 -8.55
C ILE A 247 10.87 -21.53 -8.20
N ALA A 248 11.48 -20.53 -7.57
CA ALA A 248 12.87 -20.64 -7.14
C ALA A 248 13.09 -21.79 -6.16
N ALA A 249 12.19 -21.97 -5.18
CA ALA A 249 12.25 -23.06 -4.22
C ALA A 249 12.07 -24.44 -4.88
N GLU A 250 11.19 -24.57 -5.88
CA GLU A 250 11.02 -25.77 -6.71
C GLU A 250 12.34 -26.17 -7.42
N HIS A 251 13.18 -25.17 -7.76
CA HIS A 251 14.51 -25.36 -8.37
C HIS A 251 15.64 -25.41 -7.33
N GLY A 252 15.32 -25.50 -6.04
CA GLY A 252 16.31 -25.58 -4.96
C GLY A 252 17.07 -24.29 -4.71
N LYS A 253 16.48 -23.13 -5.08
CA LYS A 253 17.06 -21.80 -4.92
C LYS A 253 16.35 -21.02 -3.81
N ASN A 254 17.09 -20.12 -3.17
CA ASN A 254 16.58 -19.16 -2.18
C ASN A 254 16.77 -17.74 -2.72
N VAL A 255 15.68 -17.09 -3.11
CA VAL A 255 15.70 -15.76 -3.69
C VAL A 255 15.07 -14.73 -2.76
N GLU A 256 15.64 -13.54 -2.73
CA GLU A 256 14.99 -12.34 -2.24
C GLU A 256 14.29 -11.66 -3.41
N VAL A 257 13.02 -11.27 -3.25
CA VAL A 257 12.27 -10.57 -4.30
C VAL A 257 11.81 -9.21 -3.76
N GLN A 258 12.39 -8.16 -4.32
CA GLN A 258 12.03 -6.78 -4.04
C GLN A 258 11.01 -6.30 -5.07
N ILE A 259 9.97 -5.63 -4.58
CA ILE A 259 8.86 -5.15 -5.41
C ILE A 259 8.87 -3.64 -5.52
N TYR A 260 8.68 -3.16 -6.74
CA TYR A 260 8.63 -1.75 -7.08
C TYR A 260 7.35 -1.46 -7.84
N GLY A 261 6.75 -0.32 -7.61
CA GLY A 261 5.52 0.03 -8.30
C GLY A 261 5.34 1.53 -8.44
N GLN A 262 4.41 1.91 -9.31
CA GLN A 262 3.98 3.28 -9.45
C GLN A 262 2.48 3.35 -9.66
N GLU A 263 1.82 4.28 -8.97
CA GLU A 263 0.37 4.48 -9.04
C GLU A 263 0.01 5.97 -9.07
N LEU A 264 -0.92 6.31 -9.94
CA LEU A 264 -1.38 7.68 -10.15
C LEU A 264 -2.50 8.08 -9.18
N GLN A 265 -3.41 7.15 -8.86
CA GLN A 265 -4.58 7.44 -8.06
C GLN A 265 -4.25 7.45 -6.56
N PRO A 266 -4.53 8.56 -5.84
CA PRO A 266 -4.12 8.70 -4.44
C PRO A 266 -4.66 7.60 -3.53
N GLU A 267 -5.95 7.27 -3.65
CA GLU A 267 -6.61 6.26 -2.80
C GLU A 267 -6.07 4.86 -3.10
N THR A 268 -5.83 4.54 -4.37
CA THR A 268 -5.30 3.26 -4.82
C THR A 268 -3.84 3.09 -4.39
N TYR A 269 -3.02 4.14 -4.55
CA TYR A 269 -1.65 4.19 -4.03
C TYR A 269 -1.60 3.96 -2.51
N ALA A 270 -2.46 4.68 -1.75
CA ALA A 270 -2.53 4.52 -0.30
C ALA A 270 -2.94 3.10 0.10
N THR A 271 -3.85 2.50 -0.66
CA THR A 271 -4.27 1.11 -0.49
C THR A 271 -3.11 0.15 -0.70
N CYS A 272 -2.35 0.31 -1.79
CA CYS A 272 -1.16 -0.49 -2.08
C CYS A 272 -0.13 -0.39 -0.95
N LYS A 273 0.24 0.83 -0.56
CA LYS A 273 1.18 1.04 0.55
C LYS A 273 0.68 0.46 1.86
N ALA A 274 -0.60 0.64 2.16
CA ALA A 274 -1.19 0.13 3.38
C ALA A 274 -1.18 -1.40 3.42
N ASP A 275 -1.57 -2.05 2.31
CA ASP A 275 -1.54 -3.51 2.21
C ASP A 275 -0.12 -4.05 2.37
N LEU A 276 0.85 -3.53 1.64
CA LEU A 276 2.26 -3.91 1.76
C LEU A 276 2.80 -3.70 3.19
N MET A 277 2.36 -2.65 3.87
CA MET A 277 2.79 -2.35 5.24
C MET A 277 2.20 -3.30 6.28
N VAL A 278 0.96 -3.76 6.11
CA VAL A 278 0.25 -4.58 7.12
C VAL A 278 0.24 -6.07 6.80
N SER A 279 0.40 -6.46 5.54
CA SER A 279 0.45 -7.84 5.06
C SER A 279 1.87 -8.32 4.76
N GLY A 280 2.81 -7.40 4.52
CA GLY A 280 4.19 -7.75 4.23
C GLY A 280 4.82 -8.58 5.36
N ASP A 281 5.52 -9.65 5.00
CA ASP A 281 6.42 -10.31 5.92
C ASP A 281 7.58 -9.34 6.19
N ILE A 282 7.54 -8.68 7.36
CA ILE A 282 8.51 -7.65 7.78
C ILE A 282 9.95 -8.18 7.75
N LYS A 283 10.12 -9.49 7.88
CA LYS A 283 11.43 -10.16 7.73
C LYS A 283 11.84 -10.31 6.27
N SER A 284 10.89 -10.35 5.33
CA SER A 284 11.16 -10.43 3.90
C SER A 284 11.20 -9.05 3.23
N PHE A 285 10.58 -8.05 3.80
CA PHE A 285 10.84 -6.65 3.49
C PHE A 285 12.06 -6.17 4.29
N GLN A 286 13.23 -6.70 3.99
CA GLN A 286 14.49 -6.12 4.46
C GLN A 286 14.76 -4.84 3.66
N TYR A 287 13.91 -3.84 3.86
CA TYR A 287 14.35 -2.49 3.52
C TYR A 287 15.59 -2.20 4.36
N PRO A 288 16.71 -1.80 3.77
CA PRO A 288 17.85 -1.32 4.55
C PRO A 288 17.32 -0.31 5.56
N VAL A 289 17.68 -0.47 6.82
CA VAL A 289 17.22 0.40 7.90
C VAL A 289 17.42 1.86 7.50
N GLY A 290 16.32 2.60 7.34
CA GLY A 290 16.32 3.99 6.89
C GLY A 290 15.88 4.22 5.45
N GLN A 291 15.58 3.21 4.65
CA GLN A 291 14.87 3.39 3.37
C GLN A 291 13.37 3.47 3.61
N VAL A 292 12.76 4.50 3.07
CA VAL A 292 11.34 4.82 3.20
C VAL A 292 10.58 4.06 2.12
N MET A 293 9.44 3.44 2.43
CA MET A 293 8.57 2.72 1.45
C MET A 293 8.24 3.54 0.19
N ARG A 294 8.41 4.85 0.22
CA ARG A 294 8.30 5.75 -0.94
C ARG A 294 9.22 5.40 -2.10
N GLU A 295 10.38 4.80 -1.82
CA GLU A 295 11.39 4.47 -2.83
C GLU A 295 10.97 3.27 -3.66
N TYR A 296 10.04 2.45 -3.16
CA TYR A 296 9.56 1.25 -3.84
C TYR A 296 8.18 1.45 -4.51
N ILE A 297 7.27 2.17 -3.87
CA ILE A 297 5.98 2.52 -4.49
C ILE A 297 5.91 4.04 -4.67
N ALA A 298 6.03 4.48 -5.91
CA ALA A 298 6.00 5.89 -6.27
C ALA A 298 4.56 6.37 -6.49
N PHE A 299 4.30 7.61 -6.07
CA PHE A 299 3.04 8.29 -6.34
C PHE A 299 3.23 9.33 -7.42
N ASP A 300 2.89 9.01 -8.65
CA ASP A 300 2.67 9.93 -9.79
C ASP A 300 2.32 9.13 -11.05
N SER A 301 2.15 9.83 -12.18
CA SER A 301 1.98 9.19 -13.46
C SER A 301 3.29 8.61 -13.98
N THR A 302 3.31 7.33 -14.29
CA THR A 302 4.41 6.62 -14.94
C THR A 302 4.80 7.24 -16.28
N VAL A 303 3.85 7.84 -17.00
CA VAL A 303 4.09 8.47 -18.30
C VAL A 303 4.80 9.82 -18.15
N SER A 304 4.22 10.73 -17.35
CA SER A 304 4.74 12.10 -17.26
C SER A 304 5.84 12.28 -16.23
N ARG A 305 5.96 11.39 -15.25
CA ARG A 305 6.92 11.51 -14.16
C ARG A 305 7.31 10.16 -13.61
N ASP A 306 8.38 9.60 -14.19
CA ASP A 306 8.97 8.36 -13.72
C ASP A 306 9.51 8.50 -12.30
N GLY A 307 8.92 7.77 -11.36
CA GLY A 307 9.33 7.72 -9.96
C GLY A 307 10.53 6.83 -9.69
N HIS A 308 10.95 6.05 -10.68
CA HIS A 308 12.05 5.09 -10.62
C HIS A 308 13.13 5.37 -11.68
N THR A 309 13.34 6.64 -11.96
CA THR A 309 14.32 7.09 -12.99
C THR A 309 15.70 6.50 -12.74
N GLY A 310 16.24 5.81 -13.75
CA GLY A 310 17.57 5.18 -13.69
C GLY A 310 17.60 3.84 -12.96
N GLU A 311 16.45 3.34 -12.46
CA GLU A 311 16.33 2.00 -11.93
C GLU A 311 16.10 0.99 -13.06
N HIS A 312 16.59 -0.22 -12.86
CA HIS A 312 16.38 -1.36 -13.77
C HIS A 312 15.83 -2.54 -13.00
N PHE A 313 14.97 -3.33 -13.64
CA PHE A 313 14.23 -4.41 -13.03
C PHE A 313 14.43 -5.72 -13.79
N ASP A 314 14.46 -6.84 -13.05
CA ASP A 314 14.62 -8.17 -13.64
C ASP A 314 13.32 -8.68 -14.25
N PHE A 315 12.17 -8.36 -13.62
CA PHE A 315 10.85 -8.74 -14.10
C PHE A 315 9.90 -7.54 -14.06
N LEU A 316 9.23 -7.29 -15.18
CA LEU A 316 8.26 -6.21 -15.32
C LEU A 316 6.91 -6.82 -15.70
N ILE A 317 5.96 -6.76 -14.79
CA ILE A 317 4.63 -7.37 -14.94
C ILE A 317 3.59 -6.30 -14.61
N SER A 318 2.86 -5.85 -15.62
CA SER A 318 1.87 -4.77 -15.47
C SER A 318 0.59 -5.06 -16.20
N ASN A 319 -0.50 -4.52 -15.69
CA ASN A 319 -1.77 -4.37 -16.38
C ASN A 319 -2.08 -2.86 -16.54
N PRO A 320 -1.53 -2.20 -17.57
CA PRO A 320 -1.70 -0.75 -17.77
C PRO A 320 -3.12 -0.39 -18.20
N PRO A 321 -3.53 0.89 -18.01
CA PRO A 321 -4.82 1.34 -18.52
C PRO A 321 -4.88 1.28 -20.04
N PHE A 322 -5.93 0.65 -20.58
CA PHE A 322 -6.18 0.50 -22.02
C PHE A 322 -7.18 1.53 -22.54
N GLY A 323 -6.92 2.07 -23.73
CA GLY A 323 -7.82 3.05 -24.35
C GLY A 323 -7.92 4.39 -23.62
N THR A 324 -7.06 4.64 -22.67
CA THR A 324 -7.06 5.88 -21.89
C THR A 324 -6.19 6.95 -22.58
N PRO A 325 -6.72 8.16 -22.81
CA PRO A 325 -5.91 9.25 -23.35
C PRO A 325 -4.87 9.76 -22.36
N TRP A 326 -3.62 9.96 -22.83
CA TRP A 326 -2.53 10.52 -22.02
C TRP A 326 -2.36 12.04 -22.13
N LYS A 327 -3.41 12.75 -22.56
CA LYS A 327 -3.43 14.22 -22.67
C LYS A 327 -3.18 14.96 -21.35
N GLU A 328 -3.58 14.37 -20.22
CA GLU A 328 -3.32 14.95 -18.91
C GLU A 328 -1.81 14.91 -18.56
N ASP A 329 -1.08 13.90 -19.07
CA ASP A 329 0.37 13.81 -18.92
C ASP A 329 1.08 14.90 -19.71
N LEU A 330 0.58 15.24 -20.90
CA LEU A 330 1.05 16.39 -21.66
C LEU A 330 0.86 17.70 -20.86
N LYS A 331 -0.35 17.89 -20.30
CA LYS A 331 -0.64 19.08 -19.47
C LYS A 331 0.27 19.17 -18.25
N LYS A 332 0.57 18.07 -17.57
CA LYS A 332 1.52 18.03 -16.46
C LYS A 332 2.92 18.51 -16.87
N ARG A 333 3.30 18.33 -18.13
CA ARG A 333 4.54 18.84 -18.73
C ARG A 333 4.39 20.23 -19.37
N GLY A 334 3.22 20.89 -19.21
CA GLY A 334 2.96 22.20 -19.78
C GLY A 334 2.70 22.20 -21.30
N LEU A 335 2.34 21.03 -21.85
CA LEU A 335 2.12 20.82 -23.28
C LEU A 335 0.62 20.66 -23.59
N GLY A 336 0.20 21.14 -24.76
CA GLY A 336 -1.12 20.83 -25.34
C GLY A 336 -1.08 19.60 -26.23
N GLU A 337 -2.25 19.08 -26.61
CA GLU A 337 -2.34 17.92 -27.52
C GLU A 337 -1.65 18.16 -28.87
N LYS A 338 -1.66 19.40 -29.37
CA LYS A 338 -0.98 19.80 -30.62
C LYS A 338 0.55 19.87 -30.47
N ASP A 339 1.03 19.88 -29.24
CA ASP A 339 2.47 19.94 -28.91
C ASP A 339 3.03 18.58 -28.50
N LYS A 340 2.33 17.50 -28.79
CA LYS A 340 2.73 16.12 -28.46
C LYS A 340 4.20 15.84 -28.82
N ASP A 341 4.62 16.27 -30.00
CA ASP A 341 6.00 16.05 -30.49
C ASP A 341 7.08 16.79 -29.70
N LYS A 342 6.68 17.72 -28.81
CA LYS A 342 7.58 18.40 -27.87
C LYS A 342 7.75 17.66 -26.55
N PHE A 343 7.04 16.55 -26.37
CA PHE A 343 7.20 15.69 -25.18
C PHE A 343 8.52 14.92 -25.31
N ILE A 344 9.55 15.42 -24.61
CA ILE A 344 10.90 14.82 -24.64
C ILE A 344 11.09 13.96 -23.40
N ASP A 345 11.29 12.65 -23.62
CA ASP A 345 11.62 11.69 -22.58
C ASP A 345 12.46 10.57 -23.19
N SER A 346 13.56 10.22 -22.56
CA SER A 346 14.50 9.21 -23.07
C SER A 346 13.88 7.82 -23.21
N ARG A 347 12.86 7.52 -22.41
CA ARG A 347 12.11 6.25 -22.49
C ARG A 347 11.34 6.09 -23.80
N PHE A 348 10.98 7.20 -24.44
CA PHE A 348 10.15 7.27 -25.67
C PHE A 348 10.92 7.76 -26.88
N SER A 349 12.24 7.67 -26.83
CA SER A 349 13.09 8.06 -27.95
C SER A 349 14.35 7.18 -28.03
N VAL A 350 14.83 7.00 -29.26
CA VAL A 350 16.07 6.26 -29.54
C VAL A 350 16.99 7.16 -30.32
N THR A 351 18.25 7.27 -29.88
CA THR A 351 19.29 7.94 -30.66
C THR A 351 19.96 6.93 -31.61
N MET A 352 19.80 7.19 -32.90
CA MET A 352 20.36 6.36 -33.96
C MET A 352 21.90 6.57 -34.07
N PRO A 353 22.67 5.63 -34.65
CA PRO A 353 24.11 5.76 -34.81
C PRO A 353 24.58 7.01 -35.58
N ASP A 354 23.72 7.57 -36.42
CA ASP A 354 23.93 8.82 -37.14
C ASP A 354 23.65 10.10 -36.31
N GLY A 355 23.31 9.93 -35.03
CA GLY A 355 22.97 11.01 -34.11
C GLY A 355 21.51 11.52 -34.21
N LYS A 356 20.70 10.97 -35.10
CA LYS A 356 19.30 11.33 -35.24
C LYS A 356 18.50 10.73 -34.09
N VAL A 357 17.67 11.55 -33.42
CA VAL A 357 16.74 11.09 -32.40
C VAL A 357 15.39 10.74 -33.07
N LEU A 358 14.97 9.50 -32.90
CA LEU A 358 13.64 9.02 -33.29
C LEU A 358 12.75 8.98 -32.05
N SER A 359 11.64 9.69 -32.09
CA SER A 359 10.59 9.61 -31.07
C SER A 359 9.50 8.63 -31.53
N PHE A 360 9.01 7.80 -30.61
CA PHE A 360 7.93 6.82 -30.87
C PHE A 360 6.70 7.07 -29.99
N LEU A 361 6.33 8.34 -29.86
CA LEU A 361 5.12 8.73 -29.12
C LEU A 361 3.87 8.23 -29.85
N PRO A 362 3.02 7.43 -29.21
CA PRO A 362 1.81 6.88 -29.81
C PRO A 362 0.73 7.96 -29.97
N ASP A 363 -0.39 7.60 -30.57
CA ASP A 363 -1.56 8.48 -30.57
C ASP A 363 -2.03 8.80 -29.15
N ILE A 364 -2.70 9.96 -28.99
CA ILE A 364 -3.12 10.44 -27.65
C ILE A 364 -4.02 9.43 -26.93
N GLY A 365 -4.79 8.62 -27.64
CA GLY A 365 -5.65 7.57 -27.07
C GLY A 365 -4.94 6.27 -26.72
N ASP A 366 -3.64 6.15 -26.93
CA ASP A 366 -2.90 4.89 -26.86
C ASP A 366 -1.83 4.89 -25.74
N CYS A 367 -2.28 5.15 -24.52
CA CYS A 367 -1.41 5.25 -23.35
C CYS A 367 -0.61 3.96 -23.08
N GLN A 368 -1.18 2.79 -23.34
CA GLN A 368 -0.56 1.49 -23.08
C GLN A 368 0.79 1.32 -23.79
N MET A 369 0.99 1.94 -24.95
CA MET A 369 2.27 1.89 -25.65
C MET A 369 3.38 2.65 -24.93
N LEU A 370 3.05 3.69 -24.15
CA LEU A 370 4.01 4.40 -23.30
C LEU A 370 4.43 3.55 -22.09
N PHE A 371 3.51 2.77 -21.53
CA PHE A 371 3.85 1.79 -20.48
C PHE A 371 4.77 0.69 -21.02
N LEU A 372 4.49 0.16 -22.21
CA LEU A 372 5.37 -0.83 -22.84
C LEU A 372 6.77 -0.26 -23.07
N ALA A 373 6.87 0.97 -23.58
CA ALA A 373 8.15 1.63 -23.81
C ALA A 373 8.90 1.88 -22.49
N THR A 374 8.19 2.28 -21.44
CA THR A 374 8.76 2.43 -20.09
C THR A 374 9.34 1.09 -19.59
N ASN A 375 8.56 0.02 -19.68
CA ASN A 375 9.02 -1.30 -19.26
C ASN A 375 10.26 -1.74 -20.01
N ILE A 376 10.28 -1.59 -21.35
CA ILE A 376 11.48 -1.91 -22.16
C ILE A 376 12.70 -1.10 -21.73
N SER A 377 12.52 0.20 -21.45
CA SER A 377 13.61 1.08 -21.05
C SER A 377 14.17 0.79 -19.66
N GLN A 378 13.40 0.13 -18.80
CA GLN A 378 13.73 -0.19 -17.42
C GLN A 378 14.09 -1.68 -17.21
N THR A 379 14.13 -2.48 -18.27
CA THR A 379 14.61 -3.87 -18.21
C THR A 379 16.11 -3.92 -18.02
N THR A 380 16.63 -4.86 -17.22
CA THR A 380 18.07 -5.16 -17.15
C THR A 380 18.55 -5.69 -18.50
N HIS A 381 19.71 -5.21 -18.99
CA HIS A 381 20.20 -5.50 -20.34
C HIS A 381 20.74 -6.93 -20.54
N ASP A 382 20.80 -7.75 -19.50
CA ASP A 382 21.40 -9.10 -19.51
C ASP A 382 20.35 -10.24 -19.53
N THR A 383 19.12 -9.94 -19.89
CA THR A 383 18.02 -10.95 -19.99
C THR A 383 17.54 -11.14 -21.42
#